data_f9a47a3cc136987ced636a6331be9962
#
_entry.id   f9a47a3cc136987ced636a6331be9962
#
_cell.length_a   1.000
_cell.length_b   1.000
_cell.length_c   1.000
_cell.angle_alpha   90.00
_cell.angle_beta   90.00
_cell.angle_gamma   90.00
#
_symmetry.space_group_name_H-M   'P 1'
#
loop_
_entity.id
_entity.type
_entity.pdbx_description
1 polymer ?
#
loop_
_entity_poly.entity_id
_entity_poly.type
_entity_poly.pdbx_seq_one_letter_code
_entity_poly.pdbx_strand_id
1 'polypeptide(L)'
;MIGTALLCATFVFTSCDNDDNRYVPESAVLQAFSAKYPNAKRTEWESKYGYKKAEFHIGSQELEAWFDAQGNWLLTETDISYNALPQAVKDAFKAGQYAAWKVDDVDMLERPDAPTVYVIEVEKGGQEVELHYTADGILVKEILDNDHDNEHRPAVTPDAVRLLIQTLYPGAVILEVETEHTGTEVDILHGGIHKEVLLDTANQWILTEWEIRQAQVPEAVMAALRASDYASFRIDDIHVIETPQGLFYEFELERGGQETKVRFTQDGTLVQ
;
A
#
# COMPACT_ATOMS: atom_id res chain seq x y z
N MET A 1 15.93 -46.72 -31.12
CA MET A 1 16.65 -45.44 -30.99
C MET A 1 15.73 -44.39 -31.51
N ILE A 2 15.10 -43.66 -30.61
CA ILE A 2 14.18 -42.56 -30.94
C ILE A 2 14.94 -41.30 -30.55
N GLY A 3 15.37 -40.54 -31.55
CA GLY A 3 16.07 -39.28 -31.37
C GLY A 3 15.08 -38.15 -31.10
N THR A 4 15.16 -37.55 -29.91
CA THR A 4 14.40 -36.36 -29.53
C THR A 4 15.12 -35.14 -30.11
N ALA A 5 14.53 -34.50 -31.11
CA ALA A 5 15.03 -33.23 -31.66
C ALA A 5 14.66 -32.08 -30.70
N LEU A 6 15.68 -31.48 -30.10
CA LEU A 6 15.56 -30.26 -29.30
C LEU A 6 15.44 -29.08 -30.28
N LEU A 7 14.26 -28.49 -30.35
CA LEU A 7 13.99 -27.33 -31.18
C LEU A 7 14.49 -26.07 -30.41
N CYS A 8 15.70 -25.62 -30.72
CA CYS A 8 16.18 -24.31 -30.31
C CYS A 8 15.47 -23.25 -31.14
N ALA A 9 14.48 -22.57 -30.54
CA ALA A 9 13.92 -21.37 -31.13
C ALA A 9 14.92 -20.22 -30.92
N THR A 10 15.66 -19.89 -31.97
CA THR A 10 16.49 -18.67 -32.02
C THR A 10 15.58 -17.48 -32.27
N PHE A 11 15.34 -16.69 -31.23
CA PHE A 11 14.72 -15.39 -31.39
C PHE A 11 15.72 -14.44 -32.06
N VAL A 12 15.44 -14.09 -33.32
CA VAL A 12 16.16 -13.03 -34.04
C VAL A 12 15.50 -11.71 -33.64
N PHE A 13 16.15 -10.94 -32.77
CA PHE A 13 15.79 -9.55 -32.57
C PHE A 13 16.26 -8.74 -33.77
N THR A 14 15.36 -8.29 -34.63
CA THR A 14 15.67 -7.28 -35.63
C THR A 14 15.68 -5.92 -34.92
N SER A 15 16.86 -5.49 -34.51
CA SER A 15 17.13 -4.11 -34.12
C SER A 15 17.24 -3.25 -35.38
N CYS A 16 16.39 -2.26 -35.50
CA CYS A 16 16.60 -1.07 -36.31
C CYS A 16 16.00 0.10 -35.57
N ASP A 17 16.81 0.70 -34.69
CA ASP A 17 16.93 2.16 -34.57
C ASP A 17 18.13 2.45 -33.68
N ASN A 18 19.00 3.33 -34.18
CA ASN A 18 20.19 3.82 -33.49
C ASN A 18 19.78 4.85 -32.43
N ASP A 19 19.53 4.38 -31.18
CA ASP A 19 19.69 5.20 -29.99
C ASP A 19 20.63 4.44 -29.06
N ASP A 20 21.91 4.84 -29.07
CA ASP A 20 23.03 4.17 -28.38
C ASP A 20 23.01 4.26 -26.86
N ASN A 21 21.83 4.47 -26.22
CA ASN A 21 21.73 4.62 -24.76
C ASN A 21 20.55 3.87 -24.12
N ARG A 22 20.01 2.84 -24.77
CA ARG A 22 18.89 2.07 -24.23
C ARG A 22 19.39 1.11 -23.16
N TYR A 23 18.91 1.28 -21.92
CA TYR A 23 19.21 0.36 -20.84
C TYR A 23 18.68 -1.04 -21.16
N VAL A 24 19.50 -2.07 -20.95
CA VAL A 24 19.13 -3.48 -21.10
C VAL A 24 19.43 -4.21 -19.78
N PRO A 25 18.44 -4.78 -19.12
CA PRO A 25 18.65 -5.48 -17.85
C PRO A 25 19.35 -6.82 -18.05
N GLU A 26 19.71 -7.45 -16.95
CA GLU A 26 20.34 -8.76 -16.87
C GLU A 26 19.45 -9.86 -17.49
N SER A 27 20.06 -10.91 -18.02
CA SER A 27 19.35 -12.02 -18.68
C SER A 27 18.30 -12.68 -17.79
N ALA A 28 18.54 -12.78 -16.48
CA ALA A 28 17.59 -13.34 -15.53
C ALA A 28 16.30 -12.52 -15.50
N VAL A 29 16.40 -11.19 -15.45
CA VAL A 29 15.27 -10.24 -15.48
C VAL A 29 14.48 -10.39 -16.78
N LEU A 30 15.17 -10.39 -17.92
CA LEU A 30 14.52 -10.56 -19.24
C LEU A 30 13.77 -11.88 -19.36
N GLN A 31 14.31 -12.97 -18.81
CA GLN A 31 13.65 -14.29 -18.80
C GLN A 31 12.41 -14.27 -17.89
N ALA A 32 12.52 -13.73 -16.69
CA ALA A 32 11.41 -13.60 -15.74
C ALA A 32 10.27 -12.74 -16.33
N PHE A 33 10.62 -11.60 -16.89
CA PHE A 33 9.67 -10.71 -17.58
C PHE A 33 8.96 -11.42 -18.73
N SER A 34 9.70 -12.07 -19.63
CA SER A 34 9.11 -12.75 -20.78
C SER A 34 8.22 -13.92 -20.37
N ALA A 35 8.54 -14.61 -19.26
CA ALA A 35 7.72 -15.67 -18.71
C ALA A 35 6.42 -15.15 -18.12
N LYS A 36 6.46 -14.02 -17.40
CA LYS A 36 5.29 -13.40 -16.75
C LYS A 36 4.41 -12.66 -17.75
N TYR A 37 5.00 -11.96 -18.72
CA TYR A 37 4.30 -11.12 -19.69
C TYR A 37 4.58 -11.52 -21.14
N PRO A 38 4.14 -12.70 -21.58
CA PRO A 38 4.46 -13.22 -22.93
C PRO A 38 3.84 -12.41 -24.08
N ASN A 39 2.87 -11.56 -23.78
CA ASN A 39 2.19 -10.71 -24.75
C ASN A 39 2.62 -9.23 -24.68
N ALA A 40 3.64 -8.92 -23.89
CA ALA A 40 4.16 -7.56 -23.75
C ALA A 40 4.67 -7.01 -25.08
N LYS A 41 4.40 -5.74 -25.34
CA LYS A 41 4.84 -4.99 -26.53
C LYS A 41 5.34 -3.61 -26.10
N ARG A 42 6.19 -3.01 -26.94
CA ARG A 42 6.75 -1.66 -26.73
C ARG A 42 7.45 -1.54 -25.38
N THR A 43 8.19 -2.60 -24.98
CA THR A 43 8.86 -2.63 -23.68
C THR A 43 10.05 -1.69 -23.68
N GLU A 44 10.06 -0.80 -22.71
CA GLU A 44 11.17 0.06 -22.35
C GLU A 44 11.68 -0.33 -20.96
N TRP A 45 12.98 -0.16 -20.74
CA TRP A 45 13.61 -0.57 -19.49
C TRP A 45 14.42 0.58 -18.91
N GLU A 46 14.34 0.70 -17.59
CA GLU A 46 15.21 1.56 -16.82
C GLU A 46 15.76 0.87 -15.57
N SER A 47 16.85 1.42 -15.02
CA SER A 47 17.36 1.02 -13.71
C SER A 47 17.11 2.16 -12.73
N LYS A 48 16.22 1.95 -11.79
CA LYS A 48 15.76 2.98 -10.86
C LYS A 48 15.71 2.43 -9.44
N TYR A 49 16.21 3.16 -8.46
CA TYR A 49 16.26 2.77 -7.03
C TYR A 49 16.88 1.39 -6.75
N GLY A 50 17.78 0.91 -7.61
CA GLY A 50 18.40 -0.41 -7.49
C GLY A 50 17.59 -1.54 -8.13
N TYR A 51 16.40 -1.27 -8.61
CA TYR A 51 15.52 -2.20 -9.31
C TYR A 51 15.62 -2.08 -10.83
N LYS A 52 14.93 -2.96 -11.52
CA LYS A 52 14.75 -2.99 -12.97
C LYS A 52 13.28 -2.78 -13.27
N LYS A 53 12.94 -1.62 -13.81
CA LYS A 53 11.58 -1.25 -14.18
C LYS A 53 11.38 -1.46 -15.68
N ALA A 54 10.29 -2.11 -16.05
CA ALA A 54 9.81 -2.27 -17.42
C ALA A 54 8.50 -1.51 -17.57
N GLU A 55 8.44 -0.58 -18.54
CA GLU A 55 7.19 -0.01 -19.04
C GLU A 55 6.81 -0.73 -20.33
N PHE A 56 5.58 -1.17 -20.44
CA PHE A 56 5.15 -1.97 -21.59
C PHE A 56 3.63 -1.96 -21.75
N HIS A 57 3.15 -2.49 -22.88
CA HIS A 57 1.72 -2.57 -23.17
C HIS A 57 1.29 -4.02 -23.35
N ILE A 58 0.09 -4.34 -22.83
CA ILE A 58 -0.66 -5.56 -23.16
C ILE A 58 -2.02 -5.14 -23.73
N GLY A 59 -2.20 -5.34 -25.03
CA GLY A 59 -3.37 -4.80 -25.74
C GLY A 59 -3.35 -3.28 -25.79
N SER A 60 -4.31 -2.64 -25.14
CA SER A 60 -4.39 -1.18 -24.99
C SER A 60 -4.01 -0.69 -23.58
N GLN A 61 -3.72 -1.60 -22.64
CA GLN A 61 -3.34 -1.25 -21.28
C GLN A 61 -1.85 -0.96 -21.22
N GLU A 62 -1.48 0.05 -20.48
CA GLU A 62 -0.13 0.38 -20.08
C GLU A 62 0.16 -0.28 -18.74
N LEU A 63 1.36 -0.81 -18.59
CA LEU A 63 1.79 -1.53 -17.39
C LEU A 63 3.22 -1.15 -17.06
N GLU A 64 3.50 -1.07 -15.79
CA GLU A 64 4.84 -1.02 -15.23
C GLU A 64 5.12 -2.27 -14.39
N ALA A 65 6.30 -2.85 -14.54
CA ALA A 65 6.68 -4.00 -13.75
C ALA A 65 8.10 -3.88 -13.22
N TRP A 66 8.25 -4.17 -11.93
CA TRP A 66 9.49 -4.04 -11.20
C TRP A 66 10.07 -5.39 -10.84
N PHE A 67 11.38 -5.52 -11.01
CA PHE A 67 12.15 -6.73 -10.71
C PHE A 67 13.41 -6.37 -9.92
N ASP A 68 13.88 -7.30 -9.08
CA ASP A 68 15.23 -7.21 -8.55
C ASP A 68 16.28 -7.67 -9.60
N ALA A 69 17.55 -7.54 -9.28
CA ALA A 69 18.65 -7.94 -10.18
C ALA A 69 18.72 -9.46 -10.41
N GLN A 70 18.07 -10.26 -9.57
CA GLN A 70 17.98 -11.72 -9.70
C GLN A 70 16.82 -12.16 -10.60
N GLY A 71 15.93 -11.21 -10.98
CA GLY A 71 14.75 -11.46 -11.78
C GLY A 71 13.52 -11.84 -10.94
N ASN A 72 13.55 -11.65 -9.63
CA ASN A 72 12.32 -11.78 -8.85
C ASN A 72 11.39 -10.60 -9.17
N TRP A 73 10.15 -10.92 -9.51
CA TRP A 73 9.09 -9.93 -9.69
C TRP A 73 8.66 -9.36 -8.34
N LEU A 74 8.50 -8.05 -8.26
CA LEU A 74 8.21 -7.34 -7.02
C LEU A 74 6.89 -6.58 -7.04
N LEU A 75 6.57 -5.94 -8.17
CA LEU A 75 5.38 -5.12 -8.32
C LEU A 75 4.97 -5.10 -9.79
N THR A 76 3.67 -5.06 -10.05
CA THR A 76 3.08 -4.62 -11.32
C THR A 76 2.04 -3.57 -11.02
N GLU A 77 2.16 -2.46 -11.70
CA GLU A 77 1.17 -1.41 -11.80
C GLU A 77 0.48 -1.50 -13.15
N THR A 78 -0.81 -1.32 -13.19
CA THR A 78 -1.61 -1.34 -14.41
C THR A 78 -2.57 -0.17 -14.37
N ASP A 79 -2.45 0.75 -15.34
CA ASP A 79 -3.44 1.78 -15.58
C ASP A 79 -4.78 1.13 -15.99
N ILE A 80 -5.82 1.44 -15.24
CA ILE A 80 -7.17 0.94 -15.48
C ILE A 80 -8.18 2.08 -15.48
N SER A 81 -9.25 1.93 -16.21
CA SER A 81 -10.34 2.90 -16.12
C SER A 81 -11.11 2.77 -14.80
N TYR A 82 -11.66 3.87 -14.28
CA TYR A 82 -12.55 3.88 -13.11
C TYR A 82 -13.69 2.83 -13.22
N ASN A 83 -14.18 2.57 -14.42
CA ASN A 83 -15.24 1.58 -14.64
C ASN A 83 -14.76 0.15 -14.40
N ALA A 84 -13.47 -0.13 -14.55
CA ALA A 84 -12.87 -1.46 -14.32
C ALA A 84 -12.67 -1.78 -12.83
N LEU A 85 -12.74 -0.79 -11.94
CA LEU A 85 -12.68 -1.00 -10.49
C LEU A 85 -13.74 -2.01 -10.00
N PRO A 86 -13.44 -2.83 -8.98
CA PRO A 86 -14.42 -3.61 -8.25
C PRO A 86 -15.59 -2.74 -7.74
N GLN A 87 -16.78 -3.31 -7.70
CA GLN A 87 -17.96 -2.54 -7.26
C GLN A 87 -17.81 -2.06 -5.81
N ALA A 88 -17.23 -2.90 -4.94
CA ALA A 88 -16.99 -2.54 -3.53
C ALA A 88 -16.07 -1.31 -3.39
N VAL A 89 -15.01 -1.21 -4.20
CA VAL A 89 -14.12 -0.04 -4.23
C VAL A 89 -14.89 1.21 -4.68
N LYS A 90 -15.67 1.11 -5.77
CA LYS A 90 -16.51 2.24 -6.23
C LYS A 90 -17.51 2.70 -5.19
N ASP A 91 -18.09 1.77 -4.43
CA ASP A 91 -19.08 2.08 -3.40
C ASP A 91 -18.41 2.71 -2.17
N ALA A 92 -17.24 2.21 -1.77
CA ALA A 92 -16.43 2.79 -0.70
C ALA A 92 -15.98 4.22 -1.03
N PHE A 93 -15.39 4.42 -2.22
CA PHE A 93 -14.98 5.74 -2.69
C PHE A 93 -16.15 6.74 -2.68
N LYS A 94 -17.32 6.35 -3.21
CA LYS A 94 -18.52 7.22 -3.24
C LYS A 94 -19.09 7.53 -1.86
N ALA A 95 -18.82 6.70 -0.86
CA ALA A 95 -19.23 6.92 0.53
C ALA A 95 -18.18 7.75 1.31
N GLY A 96 -16.97 7.92 0.78
CA GLY A 96 -15.85 8.60 1.41
C GLY A 96 -15.90 10.13 1.26
N GLN A 97 -15.03 10.82 1.98
CA GLN A 97 -14.92 12.28 1.99
C GLN A 97 -14.50 12.89 0.64
N TYR A 98 -13.82 12.12 -0.18
CA TYR A 98 -13.33 12.53 -1.49
C TYR A 98 -14.29 12.24 -2.66
N ALA A 99 -15.51 11.77 -2.38
CA ALA A 99 -16.49 11.40 -3.40
C ALA A 99 -16.86 12.53 -4.41
N ALA A 100 -16.65 13.79 -4.02
CA ALA A 100 -16.91 14.97 -4.85
C ALA A 100 -15.67 15.51 -5.56
N TRP A 101 -14.50 14.88 -5.38
CA TRP A 101 -13.27 15.26 -6.07
C TRP A 101 -13.23 14.67 -7.47
N LYS A 102 -12.46 15.28 -8.36
CA LYS A 102 -12.24 14.76 -9.71
C LYS A 102 -11.31 13.53 -9.61
N VAL A 103 -11.73 12.40 -10.11
CA VAL A 103 -10.80 11.26 -10.32
C VAL A 103 -9.90 11.64 -11.47
N ASP A 104 -8.60 11.59 -11.22
CA ASP A 104 -7.57 11.91 -12.22
C ASP A 104 -6.96 10.63 -12.79
N ASP A 105 -6.52 9.72 -11.95
CA ASP A 105 -5.99 8.44 -12.38
C ASP A 105 -6.50 7.26 -11.55
N VAL A 106 -6.36 6.04 -12.08
CA VAL A 106 -6.75 4.81 -11.38
C VAL A 106 -5.81 3.66 -11.73
N ASP A 107 -5.15 3.11 -10.72
CA ASP A 107 -4.21 2.03 -10.85
C ASP A 107 -4.62 0.76 -10.14
N MET A 108 -4.12 -0.34 -10.66
CA MET A 108 -4.17 -1.64 -10.03
C MET A 108 -2.77 -2.11 -9.71
N LEU A 109 -2.47 -2.30 -8.43
CA LEU A 109 -1.18 -2.73 -7.93
C LEU A 109 -1.20 -4.20 -7.54
N GLU A 110 -0.32 -4.99 -8.12
CA GLU A 110 -0.13 -6.40 -7.82
C GLU A 110 1.27 -6.66 -7.28
N ARG A 111 1.37 -7.37 -6.15
CA ARG A 111 2.64 -7.73 -5.48
C ARG A 111 2.68 -9.22 -5.19
N PRO A 112 3.86 -9.84 -5.06
CA PRO A 112 3.97 -11.21 -4.59
C PRO A 112 3.34 -11.37 -3.19
N ASP A 113 2.57 -12.43 -3.00
CA ASP A 113 2.01 -12.82 -1.70
C ASP A 113 1.15 -11.75 -1.00
N ALA A 114 0.68 -10.74 -1.74
CA ALA A 114 -0.17 -9.67 -1.25
C ALA A 114 -1.50 -9.59 -2.05
N PRO A 115 -2.59 -9.09 -1.46
CA PRO A 115 -3.82 -8.82 -2.21
C PRO A 115 -3.57 -7.69 -3.20
N THR A 116 -4.35 -7.70 -4.28
CA THR A 116 -4.40 -6.57 -5.22
C THR A 116 -4.92 -5.33 -4.52
N VAL A 117 -4.23 -4.21 -4.70
CA VAL A 117 -4.64 -2.89 -4.23
C VAL A 117 -5.07 -2.06 -5.44
N TYR A 118 -6.12 -1.27 -5.27
CA TYR A 118 -6.62 -0.32 -6.28
C TYR A 118 -6.38 1.08 -5.76
N VAL A 119 -5.66 1.87 -6.52
CA VAL A 119 -5.39 3.27 -6.20
C VAL A 119 -6.35 4.14 -6.99
N ILE A 120 -6.94 5.12 -6.35
CA ILE A 120 -7.73 6.16 -6.98
C ILE A 120 -7.05 7.48 -6.65
N GLU A 121 -6.47 8.11 -7.64
CA GLU A 121 -5.97 9.47 -7.52
C GLU A 121 -7.11 10.46 -7.75
N VAL A 122 -7.21 11.43 -6.85
CA VAL A 122 -8.26 12.46 -6.91
C VAL A 122 -7.67 13.85 -6.75
N GLU A 123 -8.20 14.80 -7.53
CA GLU A 123 -7.75 16.19 -7.55
C GLU A 123 -8.87 17.16 -7.19
N LYS A 124 -8.54 18.18 -6.42
CA LYS A 124 -9.40 19.34 -6.17
C LYS A 124 -8.62 20.58 -5.79
N GLY A 125 -8.67 21.59 -6.65
CA GLY A 125 -8.08 22.90 -6.37
C GLY A 125 -6.57 22.89 -6.26
N GLY A 126 -5.89 21.98 -6.96
CA GLY A 126 -4.44 21.81 -6.94
C GLY A 126 -3.94 21.00 -5.74
N GLN A 127 -4.81 20.32 -5.04
CA GLN A 127 -4.48 19.28 -4.09
C GLN A 127 -4.77 17.92 -4.73
N GLU A 128 -3.86 16.98 -4.58
CA GLU A 128 -3.98 15.62 -5.06
C GLU A 128 -3.93 14.66 -3.87
N VAL A 129 -4.72 13.60 -3.93
CA VAL A 129 -4.81 12.58 -2.89
C VAL A 129 -4.90 11.21 -3.55
N GLU A 130 -4.03 10.30 -3.17
CA GLU A 130 -4.15 8.89 -3.52
C GLU A 130 -4.92 8.12 -2.43
N LEU A 131 -5.86 7.30 -2.89
CA LEU A 131 -6.69 6.46 -2.03
C LEU A 131 -6.49 5.00 -2.40
N HIS A 132 -5.85 4.24 -1.54
CA HIS A 132 -5.54 2.84 -1.76
C HIS A 132 -6.62 1.94 -1.16
N TYR A 133 -7.25 1.12 -1.98
CA TYR A 133 -8.33 0.21 -1.57
C TYR A 133 -7.99 -1.25 -1.84
N THR A 134 -8.36 -2.14 -0.93
CA THR A 134 -8.44 -3.58 -1.24
C THR A 134 -9.64 -3.86 -2.17
N ALA A 135 -9.67 -5.01 -2.82
CA ALA A 135 -10.75 -5.38 -3.77
C ALA A 135 -12.16 -5.41 -3.14
N ASP A 136 -12.26 -5.59 -1.83
CA ASP A 136 -13.50 -5.56 -1.05
C ASP A 136 -13.84 -4.16 -0.51
N GLY A 137 -13.08 -3.12 -0.91
CA GLY A 137 -13.38 -1.71 -0.65
C GLY A 137 -12.93 -1.21 0.71
N ILE A 138 -11.99 -1.87 1.37
CA ILE A 138 -11.35 -1.34 2.58
C ILE A 138 -10.30 -0.31 2.14
N LEU A 139 -10.42 0.94 2.62
CA LEU A 139 -9.37 1.95 2.47
C LEU A 139 -8.21 1.56 3.38
N VAL A 140 -7.03 1.38 2.80
CA VAL A 140 -5.83 0.90 3.50
C VAL A 140 -4.73 1.96 3.55
N LYS A 141 -4.83 2.99 2.73
CA LYS A 141 -3.87 4.09 2.75
C LYS A 141 -4.49 5.34 2.10
N GLU A 142 -4.16 6.50 2.64
CA GLU A 142 -4.48 7.82 2.09
C GLU A 142 -3.18 8.62 2.06
N ILE A 143 -2.77 9.10 0.89
CA ILE A 143 -1.56 9.89 0.71
C ILE A 143 -1.97 11.27 0.18
N LEU A 144 -1.59 12.32 0.91
CA LEU A 144 -1.64 13.69 0.40
C LEU A 144 -0.42 13.90 -0.48
N ASP A 145 -0.62 13.88 -1.79
CA ASP A 145 0.47 14.15 -2.71
C ASP A 145 0.69 15.66 -2.86
N ASN A 146 1.90 16.10 -2.50
CA ASN A 146 2.33 17.48 -2.68
C ASN A 146 3.48 17.59 -3.69
N ASP A 147 4.03 16.48 -4.16
CA ASP A 147 5.29 16.45 -4.92
C ASP A 147 5.15 15.95 -6.36
N HIS A 148 3.98 15.50 -6.80
CA HIS A 148 3.70 14.93 -8.14
C HIS A 148 4.63 13.76 -8.55
N ASP A 149 5.22 13.04 -7.59
CA ASP A 149 6.01 11.83 -7.82
C ASP A 149 5.21 10.60 -7.41
N ASN A 150 4.16 10.30 -8.18
CA ASN A 150 3.19 9.22 -7.93
C ASN A 150 3.75 7.83 -8.28
N GLU A 151 5.05 7.65 -8.31
CA GLU A 151 5.64 6.37 -8.68
C GLU A 151 5.53 5.35 -7.56
N HIS A 152 4.73 4.33 -7.78
CA HIS A 152 4.64 3.19 -6.87
C HIS A 152 5.93 2.35 -6.91
N ARG A 153 6.55 2.15 -5.75
CA ARG A 153 7.83 1.44 -5.62
C ARG A 153 7.63 0.07 -4.99
N PRO A 154 8.47 -0.92 -5.38
CA PRO A 154 8.46 -2.19 -4.68
C PRO A 154 8.98 -2.03 -3.25
N ALA A 155 8.17 -2.46 -2.29
CA ALA A 155 8.64 -2.65 -0.92
C ALA A 155 9.04 -4.11 -0.71
N VAL A 156 10.31 -4.38 -0.44
CA VAL A 156 10.78 -5.72 -0.10
C VAL A 156 10.66 -5.90 1.40
N THR A 157 9.74 -6.76 1.83
CA THR A 157 9.60 -7.11 3.24
C THR A 157 10.77 -7.98 3.70
N PRO A 158 11.64 -7.50 4.60
CA PRO A 158 12.70 -8.32 5.18
C PRO A 158 12.11 -9.55 5.89
N ASP A 159 12.78 -10.70 5.79
CA ASP A 159 12.32 -11.94 6.45
C ASP A 159 12.10 -11.78 7.96
N ALA A 160 12.93 -10.99 8.62
CA ALA A 160 12.78 -10.70 10.05
C ALA A 160 11.48 -9.95 10.36
N VAL A 161 11.10 -8.97 9.53
CA VAL A 161 9.85 -8.22 9.64
C VAL A 161 8.67 -9.15 9.37
N ARG A 162 8.72 -9.95 8.30
CA ARG A 162 7.68 -10.93 7.98
C ARG A 162 7.42 -11.90 9.12
N LEU A 163 8.48 -12.45 9.72
CA LEU A 163 8.37 -13.38 10.86
C LEU A 163 7.79 -12.70 12.10
N LEU A 164 8.17 -11.46 12.35
CA LEU A 164 7.62 -10.67 13.46
C LEU A 164 6.11 -10.43 13.28
N ILE A 165 5.70 -9.97 12.09
CA ILE A 165 4.27 -9.76 11.78
C ILE A 165 3.48 -11.06 11.93
N GLN A 166 3.97 -12.17 11.43
CA GLN A 166 3.31 -13.48 11.60
C GLN A 166 3.21 -13.91 13.06
N THR A 167 4.14 -13.48 13.90
CA THR A 167 4.12 -13.78 15.34
C THR A 167 3.12 -12.91 16.09
N LEU A 168 3.07 -11.61 15.80
CA LEU A 168 2.16 -10.65 16.42
C LEU A 168 0.72 -10.84 15.92
N TYR A 169 0.56 -11.01 14.62
CA TYR A 169 -0.74 -11.06 13.92
C TYR A 169 -0.82 -12.28 13.00
N PRO A 170 -1.02 -13.50 13.55
CA PRO A 170 -1.11 -14.72 12.74
C PRO A 170 -2.21 -14.63 11.68
N GLY A 171 -1.84 -14.84 10.43
CA GLY A 171 -2.75 -14.74 9.28
C GLY A 171 -2.93 -13.31 8.74
N ALA A 172 -2.20 -12.35 9.26
CA ALA A 172 -2.15 -11.02 8.65
C ALA A 172 -1.48 -11.07 7.27
N VAL A 173 -1.97 -10.25 6.35
CA VAL A 173 -1.37 -10.01 5.04
C VAL A 173 -0.61 -8.68 5.11
N ILE A 174 0.67 -8.69 4.76
CA ILE A 174 1.47 -7.47 4.65
C ILE A 174 1.10 -6.80 3.32
N LEU A 175 0.68 -5.55 3.41
CA LEU A 175 0.29 -4.73 2.26
C LEU A 175 1.48 -3.91 1.77
N GLU A 176 2.19 -3.28 2.70
CA GLU A 176 3.32 -2.40 2.42
C GLU A 176 4.35 -2.42 3.55
N VAL A 177 5.58 -2.05 3.25
CA VAL A 177 6.67 -1.87 4.21
C VAL A 177 7.44 -0.63 3.83
N GLU A 178 7.42 0.36 4.69
CA GLU A 178 8.20 1.57 4.53
C GLU A 178 9.32 1.62 5.59
N THR A 179 10.55 1.88 5.15
CA THR A 179 11.69 2.00 6.06
C THR A 179 12.25 3.40 6.00
N GLU A 180 12.21 4.07 7.13
CA GLU A 180 12.73 5.40 7.32
C GLU A 180 13.94 5.41 8.28
N HIS A 181 14.52 6.60 8.50
CA HIS A 181 15.62 6.78 9.44
C HIS A 181 15.24 6.48 10.90
N THR A 182 13.97 6.56 11.22
CA THR A 182 13.40 6.41 12.57
C THR A 182 12.92 5.00 12.87
N GLY A 183 12.68 4.18 11.84
CA GLY A 183 12.16 2.81 12.00
C GLY A 183 11.55 2.27 10.73
N THR A 184 10.74 1.25 10.89
CA THR A 184 9.99 0.60 9.79
C THR A 184 8.51 0.62 10.12
N GLU A 185 7.70 1.12 9.21
CA GLU A 185 6.25 1.01 9.22
C GLU A 185 5.82 -0.16 8.35
N VAL A 186 4.87 -0.93 8.82
CA VAL A 186 4.34 -2.09 8.12
C VAL A 186 2.82 -2.03 8.11
N ASP A 187 2.26 -1.78 6.92
CA ASP A 187 0.83 -1.86 6.70
C ASP A 187 0.39 -3.31 6.59
N ILE A 188 -0.58 -3.70 7.38
CA ILE A 188 -1.14 -5.06 7.37
C ILE A 188 -2.66 -5.05 7.28
N LEU A 189 -3.20 -6.07 6.62
CA LEU A 189 -4.61 -6.42 6.72
C LEU A 189 -4.76 -7.62 7.65
N HIS A 190 -5.43 -7.44 8.80
CA HIS A 190 -5.67 -8.51 9.77
C HIS A 190 -7.13 -8.56 10.20
N GLY A 191 -7.81 -9.66 9.92
CA GLY A 191 -9.23 -9.82 10.23
C GLY A 191 -10.16 -8.83 9.51
N GLY A 192 -9.76 -8.34 8.33
CA GLY A 192 -10.49 -7.33 7.57
C GLY A 192 -10.33 -5.90 8.11
N ILE A 193 -9.34 -5.66 8.97
CA ILE A 193 -8.99 -4.36 9.52
C ILE A 193 -7.58 -4.00 9.02
N HIS A 194 -7.43 -2.82 8.44
CA HIS A 194 -6.13 -2.21 8.18
C HIS A 194 -5.49 -1.83 9.50
N LYS A 195 -4.19 -2.10 9.64
CA LYS A 195 -3.39 -1.75 10.81
C LYS A 195 -2.00 -1.31 10.39
N GLU A 196 -1.48 -0.33 11.05
CA GLU A 196 -0.12 0.17 10.90
C GLU A 196 0.73 -0.34 12.07
N VAL A 197 1.77 -1.10 11.76
CA VAL A 197 2.71 -1.67 12.73
C VAL A 197 4.01 -0.91 12.69
N LEU A 198 4.33 -0.20 13.76
CA LEU A 198 5.57 0.58 13.85
C LEU A 198 6.65 -0.22 14.57
N LEU A 199 7.80 -0.32 13.91
CA LEU A 199 9.01 -0.97 14.43
C LEU A 199 10.14 0.05 14.58
N ASP A 200 11.02 -0.14 15.55
CA ASP A 200 12.23 0.66 15.67
C ASP A 200 13.30 0.25 14.64
N THR A 201 14.42 0.95 14.61
CA THR A 201 15.55 0.69 13.70
C THR A 201 16.21 -0.69 13.92
N ALA A 202 15.89 -1.39 15.02
CA ALA A 202 16.33 -2.76 15.30
C ALA A 202 15.22 -3.79 14.99
N ASN A 203 14.14 -3.39 14.31
CA ASN A 203 12.94 -4.17 14.04
C ASN A 203 12.24 -4.67 15.32
N GLN A 204 12.32 -3.91 16.43
CA GLN A 204 11.55 -4.22 17.62
C GLN A 204 10.19 -3.53 17.51
N TRP A 205 9.12 -4.24 17.83
CA TRP A 205 7.77 -3.70 17.81
C TRP A 205 7.61 -2.59 18.85
N ILE A 206 7.19 -1.41 18.38
CA ILE A 206 6.91 -0.23 19.20
C ILE A 206 5.42 -0.18 19.52
N LEU A 207 4.58 -0.15 18.48
CA LEU A 207 3.13 -0.12 18.58
C LEU A 207 2.47 -0.66 17.30
N THR A 208 1.18 -0.92 17.42
CA THR A 208 0.29 -1.11 16.28
C THR A 208 -0.93 -0.23 16.49
N GLU A 209 -1.33 0.50 15.46
CA GLU A 209 -2.53 1.32 15.51
C GLU A 209 -3.52 0.98 14.40
N TRP A 210 -4.78 1.29 14.64
CA TRP A 210 -5.86 1.18 13.66
C TRP A 210 -7.05 2.03 14.05
N GLU A 211 -7.73 2.57 13.06
CA GLU A 211 -8.95 3.35 13.24
C GLU A 211 -10.15 2.48 13.60
N ILE A 212 -11.01 2.99 14.47
CA ILE A 212 -12.29 2.38 14.83
C ILE A 212 -13.42 3.41 14.89
N ARG A 213 -14.64 2.93 14.68
CA ARG A 213 -15.83 3.77 14.85
C ARG A 213 -16.19 3.90 16.34
N GLN A 214 -16.79 5.01 16.72
CA GLN A 214 -17.23 5.27 18.09
C GLN A 214 -18.08 4.13 18.70
N ALA A 215 -18.88 3.42 17.90
CA ALA A 215 -19.68 2.30 18.36
C ALA A 215 -18.85 1.05 18.79
N GLN A 216 -17.57 1.01 18.43
CA GLN A 216 -16.64 -0.08 18.76
C GLN A 216 -15.82 0.23 20.02
N VAL A 217 -15.89 1.48 20.53
CA VAL A 217 -15.19 1.89 21.76
C VAL A 217 -15.87 1.29 22.97
N PRO A 218 -15.14 0.70 23.94
CA PRO A 218 -15.70 0.22 25.19
C PRO A 218 -16.47 1.30 25.96
N GLU A 219 -17.60 0.94 26.56
CA GLU A 219 -18.43 1.90 27.28
C GLU A 219 -17.69 2.56 28.46
N ALA A 220 -16.76 1.86 29.11
CA ALA A 220 -15.93 2.46 30.17
C ALA A 220 -15.10 3.64 29.66
N VAL A 221 -14.51 3.50 28.47
CA VAL A 221 -13.71 4.56 27.82
C VAL A 221 -14.61 5.73 27.41
N MET A 222 -15.75 5.46 26.77
CA MET A 222 -16.72 6.50 26.39
C MET A 222 -17.30 7.23 27.61
N ALA A 223 -17.55 6.52 28.72
CA ALA A 223 -17.99 7.12 29.97
C ALA A 223 -16.92 8.04 30.58
N ALA A 224 -15.64 7.62 30.53
CA ALA A 224 -14.52 8.42 30.99
C ALA A 224 -14.34 9.69 30.15
N LEU A 225 -14.42 9.60 28.83
CA LEU A 225 -14.36 10.76 27.94
C LEU A 225 -15.50 11.74 28.25
N ARG A 226 -16.74 11.27 28.43
CA ARG A 226 -17.89 12.11 28.79
C ARG A 226 -17.75 12.77 30.16
N ALA A 227 -16.98 12.17 31.08
CA ALA A 227 -16.73 12.71 32.42
C ALA A 227 -15.48 13.60 32.50
N SER A 228 -14.71 13.73 31.42
CA SER A 228 -13.47 14.50 31.36
C SER A 228 -13.71 15.96 30.94
N ASP A 229 -12.66 16.78 30.99
CA ASP A 229 -12.66 18.15 30.47
C ASP A 229 -12.90 18.23 28.95
N TYR A 230 -12.79 17.11 28.27
CA TYR A 230 -12.97 16.95 26.81
C TYR A 230 -14.40 16.57 26.39
N ALA A 231 -15.33 16.46 27.33
CA ALA A 231 -16.73 16.04 27.08
C ALA A 231 -17.47 16.89 26.03
N SER A 232 -17.03 18.14 25.81
CA SER A 232 -17.66 19.08 24.87
C SER A 232 -16.90 19.22 23.54
N PHE A 233 -15.85 18.45 23.35
CA PHE A 233 -15.12 18.44 22.09
C PHE A 233 -15.82 17.54 21.08
N ARG A 234 -15.69 17.87 19.79
CA ARG A 234 -16.09 16.98 18.71
C ARG A 234 -15.03 15.89 18.58
N ILE A 235 -15.46 14.68 18.42
CA ILE A 235 -14.57 13.57 18.07
C ILE A 235 -14.38 13.61 16.57
N ASP A 236 -13.13 13.70 16.12
CA ASP A 236 -12.73 13.58 14.72
C ASP A 236 -12.44 12.13 14.40
N ASP A 237 -11.41 11.55 15.01
CA ASP A 237 -11.00 10.19 14.77
C ASP A 237 -10.76 9.43 16.09
N ILE A 238 -10.80 8.11 16.03
CA ILE A 238 -10.58 7.23 17.16
C ILE A 238 -9.65 6.11 16.73
N HIS A 239 -8.50 6.03 17.37
CA HIS A 239 -7.52 4.98 17.14
C HIS A 239 -7.42 4.03 18.33
N VAL A 240 -7.24 2.76 18.02
CA VAL A 240 -6.76 1.79 18.99
C VAL A 240 -5.25 1.69 18.83
N ILE A 241 -4.53 1.82 19.93
CA ILE A 241 -3.07 1.73 19.97
C ILE A 241 -2.69 0.55 20.85
N GLU A 242 -2.10 -0.47 20.26
CA GLU A 242 -1.57 -1.65 20.95
C GLU A 242 -0.05 -1.51 21.08
N THR A 243 0.46 -1.71 22.29
CA THR A 243 1.88 -1.61 22.60
C THR A 243 2.31 -2.77 23.50
N PRO A 244 3.63 -3.00 23.72
CA PRO A 244 4.09 -3.97 24.73
C PRO A 244 3.55 -3.71 26.15
N GLN A 245 3.06 -2.48 26.44
CA GLN A 245 2.54 -2.09 27.76
C GLN A 245 1.01 -2.29 27.88
N GLY A 246 0.31 -2.47 26.76
CA GLY A 246 -1.14 -2.67 26.76
C GLY A 246 -1.85 -2.01 25.60
N LEU A 247 -3.17 -2.01 25.68
CA LEU A 247 -4.07 -1.49 24.66
C LEU A 247 -4.68 -0.17 25.14
N PHE A 248 -4.67 0.83 24.27
CA PHE A 248 -5.15 2.18 24.52
C PHE A 248 -6.15 2.60 23.45
N TYR A 249 -6.99 3.58 23.79
CA TYR A 249 -7.91 4.27 22.87
C TYR A 249 -7.52 5.72 22.82
N GLU A 250 -7.08 6.17 21.67
CA GLU A 250 -6.74 7.57 21.42
C GLU A 250 -7.87 8.24 20.67
N PHE A 251 -8.26 9.43 21.13
CA PHE A 251 -9.25 10.26 20.47
C PHE A 251 -8.58 11.50 19.93
N GLU A 252 -8.77 11.77 18.67
CA GLU A 252 -8.53 13.06 18.06
C GLU A 252 -9.77 13.93 18.26
N LEU A 253 -9.59 15.05 18.92
CA LEU A 253 -10.67 15.88 19.40
C LEU A 253 -10.50 17.32 18.90
N GLU A 254 -11.59 17.92 18.41
CA GLU A 254 -11.59 19.30 17.92
C GLU A 254 -12.55 20.19 18.71
N ARG A 255 -12.11 21.40 19.03
CA ARG A 255 -12.96 22.44 19.61
C ARG A 255 -12.50 23.83 19.20
N GLY A 256 -13.33 24.52 18.40
CA GLY A 256 -13.09 25.90 18.02
C GLY A 256 -11.83 26.11 17.17
N GLY A 257 -11.47 25.13 16.32
CA GLY A 257 -10.29 25.14 15.49
C GLY A 257 -9.00 24.74 16.22
N GLN A 258 -9.12 24.19 17.43
CA GLN A 258 -8.00 23.59 18.16
C GLN A 258 -8.18 22.07 18.21
N GLU A 259 -7.17 21.37 17.78
CA GLU A 259 -7.09 19.91 17.83
C GLU A 259 -6.30 19.48 19.07
N THR A 260 -6.70 18.37 19.66
CA THR A 260 -5.99 17.73 20.77
C THR A 260 -6.18 16.24 20.72
N LYS A 261 -5.16 15.49 21.15
CA LYS A 261 -5.24 14.03 21.30
C LYS A 261 -5.32 13.67 22.78
N VAL A 262 -6.19 12.73 23.12
CA VAL A 262 -6.30 12.20 24.46
C VAL A 262 -6.37 10.68 24.42
N ARG A 263 -5.69 10.04 25.34
CA ARG A 263 -5.56 8.59 25.36
C ARG A 263 -6.12 8.00 26.66
N PHE A 264 -6.84 6.91 26.54
CA PHE A 264 -7.39 6.16 27.66
C PHE A 264 -6.95 4.70 27.59
N THR A 265 -6.77 4.08 28.75
CA THR A 265 -6.70 2.62 28.87
C THR A 265 -8.07 2.00 28.64
N GLN A 266 -8.14 0.70 28.43
CA GLN A 266 -9.39 -0.02 28.19
C GLN A 266 -10.42 0.09 29.34
N ASP A 267 -9.98 0.34 30.56
CA ASP A 267 -10.84 0.56 31.72
C ASP A 267 -11.30 2.01 31.94
N GLY A 268 -10.88 2.92 31.01
CA GLY A 268 -11.24 4.34 31.03
C GLY A 268 -10.31 5.22 31.86
N THR A 269 -9.14 4.75 32.26
CA THR A 269 -8.16 5.61 32.91
C THR A 269 -7.49 6.50 31.88
N LEU A 270 -7.52 7.83 32.08
CA LEU A 270 -6.82 8.80 31.22
C LEU A 270 -5.31 8.62 31.38
N VAL A 271 -4.62 8.50 30.24
CA VAL A 271 -3.15 8.43 30.16
C VAL A 271 -2.64 9.75 29.60
N GLN A 272 -1.67 10.34 30.26
CA GLN A 272 -1.04 11.61 29.82
C GLN A 272 0.10 11.35 28.84
#